data_3e55897929ac5622aa5133a44470b57d
#
_entry.id   3e55897929ac5622aa5133a44470b57d
#
_cell.length_a   1.000
_cell.length_b   1.000
_cell.length_c   1.000
_cell.angle_alpha   90.00
_cell.angle_beta   90.00
_cell.angle_gamma   90.00
#
_symmetry.space_group_name_H-M   'P 1'
#
loop_
_entity.id
_entity.type
_entity.pdbx_description
1 polymer ?
#
loop_
_entity_poly.entity_id
_entity_poly.type
_entity_poly.pdbx_seq_one_letter_code
_entity_poly.pdbx_strand_id
1 'polypeptide(L)'
;LGALVITASHNPGKYLGLKVKSAFGGSVPPEVTKEIEALLGQELPSAETPGKIEKFNPWLSYCEGLKSKVDIAKLRDSIADGKLTLFADAMHGASAGGLAMLLGDNVKEINSDSDPTFEGGAPEPLPKYLSKLFGVMKAHREQNPNDLMVALVFDGDCDRIAAVDGEVNFLSSQILIPILIDHLTKRRGFTGEIVKTVSGSDLIPLVAKLHNLSIFETPVGYKYIADRMLAAPVLLGGEESGGIGYGTHIPERDALLSALYVLEAIVESGLDLGDYYRNLQDKTGFNSAYDRIDLPLASMEVRAKLLEQLQKEPLKEIAGLAVTGCQTIDGYKYRLADNRWLMIRFSGTEPVLRLYCEAATLEQVHETLAWAKQWAEE
;
A
#
# COMPACT_ATOMS: atom_id res chain seq x y z
N LEU A 1 -13.74 22.22 11.30
CA LEU A 1 -14.18 20.89 11.73
C LEU A 1 -13.25 19.86 11.12
N GLY A 2 -13.02 18.76 11.82
CA GLY A 2 -12.17 17.66 11.42
C GLY A 2 -12.59 16.39 12.14
N ALA A 3 -11.73 15.37 12.17
CA ALA A 3 -11.98 14.12 12.86
C ALA A 3 -10.77 13.66 13.68
N LEU A 4 -11.05 12.95 14.76
CA LEU A 4 -10.07 12.20 15.52
C LEU A 4 -10.28 10.72 15.24
N VAL A 5 -9.23 10.02 14.81
CA VAL A 5 -9.26 8.60 14.49
C VAL A 5 -8.34 7.86 15.46
N ILE A 6 -8.92 6.97 16.25
CA ILE A 6 -8.17 6.11 17.17
C ILE A 6 -7.77 4.86 16.41
N THR A 7 -6.48 4.69 16.14
CA THR A 7 -5.95 3.55 15.39
C THR A 7 -4.46 3.38 15.64
N ALA A 8 -3.99 2.14 15.66
CA ALA A 8 -2.57 1.81 15.56
C ALA A 8 -2.18 1.34 14.14
N SER A 9 -3.09 1.50 13.15
CA SER A 9 -2.91 1.06 11.75
C SER A 9 -2.57 -0.43 11.68
N HIS A 10 -1.40 -0.77 11.21
CA HIS A 10 -0.88 -2.13 11.02
C HIS A 10 -0.01 -2.65 12.19
N ASN A 11 0.04 -1.93 13.31
CA ASN A 11 0.82 -2.35 14.46
C ASN A 11 0.10 -3.43 15.29
N PRO A 12 0.84 -4.27 16.04
CA PRO A 12 0.25 -5.23 16.97
C PRO A 12 -0.71 -4.58 17.99
N GLY A 13 -1.67 -5.35 18.49
CA GLY A 13 -2.75 -4.87 19.36
C GLY A 13 -2.35 -4.18 20.68
N LYS A 14 -1.09 -4.28 21.09
CA LYS A 14 -0.55 -3.55 22.25
C LYS A 14 -0.31 -2.06 22.01
N TYR A 15 -0.35 -1.61 20.76
CA TYR A 15 -0.18 -0.21 20.38
C TYR A 15 -1.52 0.48 20.21
N LEU A 16 -1.56 1.76 20.52
CA LEU A 16 -2.69 2.64 20.28
C LEU A 16 -2.17 3.99 19.82
N GLY A 17 -2.83 4.59 18.81
CA GLY A 17 -2.47 5.89 18.28
C GLY A 17 -3.69 6.79 18.06
N LEU A 18 -3.44 8.07 17.87
CA LEU A 18 -4.43 9.06 17.53
C LEU A 18 -4.02 9.79 16.25
N LYS A 19 -4.84 9.70 15.20
CA LYS A 19 -4.67 10.49 13.98
C LYS A 19 -5.65 11.66 13.99
N VAL A 20 -5.20 12.85 13.62
CA VAL A 20 -6.04 14.04 13.49
C VAL A 20 -6.27 14.32 12.01
N LYS A 21 -7.52 14.45 11.61
CA LYS A 21 -7.93 14.72 10.22
C LYS A 21 -8.48 16.15 10.08
N SER A 22 -8.09 16.78 8.98
CA SER A 22 -8.60 18.09 8.57
C SER A 22 -9.99 18.04 7.97
N ALA A 23 -10.59 19.20 7.77
CA ALA A 23 -11.89 19.34 7.11
C ALA A 23 -11.92 18.85 5.65
N PHE A 24 -10.77 18.78 4.98
CA PHE A 24 -10.64 18.22 3.62
C PHE A 24 -10.55 16.69 3.59
N GLY A 25 -10.60 15.99 4.75
CA GLY A 25 -10.58 14.54 4.87
C GLY A 25 -9.19 13.91 5.03
N GLY A 26 -8.12 14.59 4.66
CA GLY A 26 -6.74 14.13 4.83
C GLY A 26 -6.16 14.45 6.22
N SER A 27 -4.95 13.98 6.48
CA SER A 27 -4.24 14.23 7.74
C SER A 27 -3.88 15.70 7.89
N VAL A 28 -3.91 16.22 9.14
CA VAL A 28 -3.45 17.58 9.43
C VAL A 28 -1.95 17.73 9.16
N PRO A 29 -1.47 18.96 8.86
CA PRO A 29 -0.05 19.22 8.73
C PRO A 29 0.72 18.96 10.05
N PRO A 30 2.03 18.64 9.98
CA PRO A 30 2.85 18.35 11.15
C PRO A 30 2.90 19.48 12.20
N GLU A 31 2.72 20.72 11.78
CA GLU A 31 2.68 21.90 12.65
C GLU A 31 1.51 21.83 13.63
N VAL A 32 0.32 21.42 13.12
CA VAL A 32 -0.88 21.23 13.95
C VAL A 32 -0.68 20.10 14.96
N THR A 33 -0.05 18.99 14.54
CA THR A 33 0.25 17.87 15.46
C THR A 33 1.20 18.32 16.57
N LYS A 34 2.24 19.09 16.24
CA LYS A 34 3.18 19.64 17.23
C LYS A 34 2.50 20.61 18.21
N GLU A 35 1.58 21.44 17.73
CA GLU A 35 0.80 22.33 18.61
C GLU A 35 -0.06 21.53 19.58
N ILE A 36 -0.71 20.42 19.11
CA ILE A 36 -1.49 19.53 19.97
C ILE A 36 -0.57 18.85 20.99
N GLU A 37 0.58 18.34 20.58
CA GLU A 37 1.56 17.70 21.46
C GLU A 37 2.08 18.66 22.53
N ALA A 38 2.26 19.93 22.21
CA ALA A 38 2.70 20.96 23.15
C ALA A 38 1.65 21.27 24.25
N LEU A 39 0.40 20.91 24.02
CA LEU A 39 -0.68 21.06 25.00
C LEU A 39 -0.82 19.85 25.94
N LEU A 40 -0.14 18.73 25.66
CA LEU A 40 -0.19 17.55 26.50
C LEU A 40 0.38 17.85 27.90
N GLY A 41 -0.36 17.45 28.92
CA GLY A 41 0.01 17.69 30.33
C GLY A 41 -0.29 19.08 30.85
N GLN A 42 -0.88 19.98 30.06
CA GLN A 42 -1.37 21.27 30.53
C GLN A 42 -2.79 21.11 31.08
N GLU A 43 -3.09 21.83 32.16
CA GLU A 43 -4.47 21.97 32.65
C GLU A 43 -5.23 22.90 31.68
N LEU A 44 -6.19 22.33 30.98
CA LEU A 44 -7.08 23.05 30.08
C LEU A 44 -8.40 23.34 30.82
N PRO A 45 -9.03 24.51 30.57
CA PRO A 45 -10.33 24.80 31.15
C PRO A 45 -11.35 23.74 30.68
N SER A 46 -12.05 23.16 31.65
CA SER A 46 -13.17 22.25 31.34
C SER A 46 -14.34 23.04 30.77
N ALA A 47 -15.04 22.45 29.78
CA ALA A 47 -16.27 23.04 29.30
C ALA A 47 -17.32 23.06 30.42
N GLU A 48 -18.03 24.18 30.58
CA GLU A 48 -19.13 24.31 31.58
C GLU A 48 -20.28 23.32 31.28
N THR A 49 -20.49 23.00 30.00
CA THR A 49 -21.50 22.04 29.54
C THR A 49 -20.86 20.98 28.63
N PRO A 50 -21.11 19.67 28.88
CA PRO A 50 -20.66 18.60 27.98
C PRO A 50 -21.23 18.79 26.58
N GLY A 51 -20.44 18.49 25.56
CA GLY A 51 -20.90 18.44 24.19
C GLY A 51 -21.92 17.31 23.97
N LYS A 52 -22.75 17.45 22.95
CA LYS A 52 -23.71 16.40 22.54
C LYS A 52 -22.94 15.23 21.90
N ILE A 53 -23.24 14.01 22.35
CA ILE A 53 -22.71 12.78 21.75
C ILE A 53 -23.80 12.16 20.89
N GLU A 54 -23.51 11.97 19.59
CA GLU A 54 -24.38 11.26 18.65
C GLU A 54 -23.62 10.07 18.06
N LYS A 55 -24.28 8.90 17.98
CA LYS A 55 -23.76 7.72 17.30
C LYS A 55 -24.37 7.62 15.91
N PHE A 56 -23.57 7.24 14.92
CA PHE A 56 -24.04 6.99 13.56
C PHE A 56 -23.37 5.72 13.00
N ASN A 57 -23.98 5.12 11.98
CA ASN A 57 -23.37 4.03 11.24
C ASN A 57 -22.61 4.62 10.01
N PRO A 58 -21.27 4.62 10.01
CA PRO A 58 -20.50 5.19 8.92
C PRO A 58 -20.63 4.41 7.61
N TRP A 59 -20.92 3.11 7.68
CA TRP A 59 -21.03 2.25 6.51
C TRP A 59 -22.09 2.72 5.52
N LEU A 60 -23.22 3.24 5.98
CA LEU A 60 -24.31 3.65 5.09
C LEU A 60 -23.88 4.72 4.10
N SER A 61 -23.32 5.83 4.60
CA SER A 61 -22.86 6.93 3.75
C SER A 61 -21.60 6.58 2.95
N TYR A 62 -20.70 5.79 3.55
CA TYR A 62 -19.47 5.38 2.88
C TYR A 62 -19.77 4.44 1.71
N CYS A 63 -20.61 3.41 1.89
CA CYS A 63 -21.01 2.53 0.80
C CYS A 63 -21.72 3.29 -0.33
N GLU A 64 -22.59 4.27 -0.03
CA GLU A 64 -23.20 5.12 -1.08
C GLU A 64 -22.14 5.94 -1.83
N GLY A 65 -21.13 6.45 -1.14
CA GLY A 65 -19.99 7.12 -1.77
C GLY A 65 -19.23 6.20 -2.74
N LEU A 66 -18.97 4.95 -2.35
CA LEU A 66 -18.28 3.97 -3.19
C LEU A 66 -19.14 3.53 -4.39
N LYS A 67 -20.45 3.31 -4.21
CA LYS A 67 -21.39 2.99 -5.30
C LYS A 67 -21.43 4.08 -6.38
N SER A 68 -21.19 5.33 -6.00
CA SER A 68 -21.13 6.43 -6.99
C SER A 68 -19.87 6.37 -7.87
N LYS A 69 -18.87 5.58 -7.47
CA LYS A 69 -17.56 5.52 -8.14
C LYS A 69 -17.36 4.25 -8.97
N VAL A 70 -18.00 3.14 -8.61
CA VAL A 70 -17.82 1.83 -9.25
C VAL A 70 -19.17 1.19 -9.51
N ASP A 71 -19.30 0.46 -10.61
CA ASP A 71 -20.51 -0.33 -10.92
C ASP A 71 -20.56 -1.58 -10.02
N ILE A 72 -21.08 -1.37 -8.80
CA ILE A 72 -21.23 -2.42 -7.79
C ILE A 72 -22.13 -3.55 -8.27
N ALA A 73 -23.17 -3.26 -9.08
CA ALA A 73 -24.07 -4.30 -9.58
C ALA A 73 -23.32 -5.27 -10.49
N LYS A 74 -22.52 -4.78 -11.42
CA LYS A 74 -21.69 -5.61 -12.32
C LYS A 74 -20.71 -6.50 -11.55
N LEU A 75 -20.06 -5.97 -10.52
CA LEU A 75 -19.15 -6.76 -9.69
C LEU A 75 -19.89 -7.84 -8.90
N ARG A 76 -21.02 -7.49 -8.28
CA ARG A 76 -21.88 -8.42 -7.54
C ARG A 76 -22.37 -9.55 -8.43
N ASP A 77 -22.88 -9.24 -9.62
CA ASP A 77 -23.38 -10.23 -10.56
C ASP A 77 -22.25 -11.18 -11.02
N SER A 78 -21.04 -10.66 -11.25
CA SER A 78 -19.90 -11.49 -11.63
C SER A 78 -19.49 -12.49 -10.54
N ILE A 79 -19.60 -12.08 -9.26
CA ILE A 79 -19.33 -12.96 -8.11
C ILE A 79 -20.49 -13.94 -7.89
N ALA A 80 -21.73 -13.49 -7.99
CA ALA A 80 -22.92 -14.31 -7.82
C ALA A 80 -23.05 -15.40 -8.88
N ASP A 81 -22.69 -15.08 -10.13
CA ASP A 81 -22.69 -16.00 -11.27
C ASP A 81 -21.50 -16.99 -11.26
N GLY A 82 -20.59 -16.87 -10.29
CA GLY A 82 -19.38 -17.70 -10.21
C GLY A 82 -18.31 -17.39 -11.28
N LYS A 83 -18.41 -16.24 -11.95
CA LYS A 83 -17.39 -15.79 -12.93
C LYS A 83 -16.12 -15.32 -12.25
N LEU A 84 -16.21 -14.90 -10.98
CA LEU A 84 -15.10 -14.51 -10.12
C LEU A 84 -15.34 -15.03 -8.71
N THR A 85 -14.37 -15.77 -8.17
CA THR A 85 -14.34 -16.14 -6.75
C THR A 85 -13.51 -15.10 -5.97
N LEU A 86 -14.15 -14.43 -5.03
CA LEU A 86 -13.53 -13.38 -4.21
C LEU A 86 -13.33 -13.87 -2.77
N PHE A 87 -12.06 -13.84 -2.33
CA PHE A 87 -11.67 -13.91 -0.92
C PHE A 87 -11.33 -12.52 -0.40
N ALA A 88 -11.63 -12.26 0.86
CA ALA A 88 -11.27 -11.00 1.52
C ALA A 88 -10.70 -11.30 2.91
N ASP A 89 -9.45 -10.94 3.14
CA ASP A 89 -8.83 -11.06 4.46
C ASP A 89 -8.89 -9.70 5.16
N ALA A 90 -9.76 -9.59 6.14
CA ALA A 90 -9.95 -8.37 6.92
C ALA A 90 -8.88 -8.19 8.01
N MET A 91 -8.04 -9.19 8.26
CA MET A 91 -7.01 -9.20 9.30
C MET A 91 -7.56 -8.70 10.67
N HIS A 92 -8.80 -9.09 11.01
CA HIS A 92 -9.55 -8.67 12.21
C HIS A 92 -9.76 -7.16 12.33
N GLY A 93 -9.62 -6.42 11.21
CA GLY A 93 -9.61 -4.97 11.15
C GLY A 93 -10.94 -4.34 10.70
N ALA A 94 -10.87 -3.05 10.37
CA ALA A 94 -12.02 -2.21 10.04
C ALA A 94 -12.71 -2.56 8.70
N SER A 95 -12.06 -3.34 7.82
CA SER A 95 -12.65 -3.79 6.55
C SER A 95 -13.69 -4.89 6.69
N ALA A 96 -13.76 -5.56 7.86
CA ALA A 96 -14.67 -6.69 8.10
C ALA A 96 -16.12 -6.34 7.77
N GLY A 97 -16.77 -7.19 6.96
CA GLY A 97 -18.13 -6.99 6.47
C GLY A 97 -18.27 -5.96 5.34
N GLY A 98 -17.25 -5.17 5.02
CA GLY A 98 -17.37 -4.07 4.07
C GLY A 98 -17.58 -4.52 2.63
N LEU A 99 -16.81 -5.51 2.17
CA LEU A 99 -17.00 -6.07 0.83
C LEU A 99 -18.28 -6.89 0.74
N ALA A 100 -18.64 -7.66 1.77
CA ALA A 100 -19.89 -8.41 1.80
C ALA A 100 -21.11 -7.46 1.75
N MET A 101 -21.07 -6.32 2.45
CA MET A 101 -22.13 -5.30 2.40
C MET A 101 -22.30 -4.69 1.00
N LEU A 102 -21.22 -4.53 0.25
CA LEU A 102 -21.24 -3.97 -1.11
C LEU A 102 -21.59 -5.02 -2.16
N LEU A 103 -20.98 -6.22 -2.08
CA LEU A 103 -20.95 -7.22 -3.15
C LEU A 103 -21.80 -8.47 -2.84
N GLY A 104 -22.35 -8.58 -1.63
CA GLY A 104 -23.23 -9.67 -1.21
C GLY A 104 -22.50 -10.82 -0.53
N ASP A 105 -23.29 -11.83 -0.14
CA ASP A 105 -22.88 -12.92 0.76
C ASP A 105 -21.92 -13.96 0.09
N ASN A 106 -21.68 -13.85 -1.21
CA ASN A 106 -20.75 -14.74 -1.91
C ASN A 106 -19.27 -14.32 -1.75
N VAL A 107 -19.00 -13.19 -1.10
CA VAL A 107 -17.65 -12.81 -0.67
C VAL A 107 -17.19 -13.75 0.44
N LYS A 108 -16.04 -14.40 0.24
CA LYS A 108 -15.47 -15.35 1.21
C LYS A 108 -14.55 -14.58 2.17
N GLU A 109 -15.13 -14.01 3.23
CA GLU A 109 -14.35 -13.27 4.21
C GLU A 109 -13.57 -14.20 5.15
N ILE A 110 -12.34 -13.79 5.47
CA ILE A 110 -11.40 -14.45 6.36
C ILE A 110 -10.97 -13.43 7.41
N ASN A 111 -10.79 -13.89 8.67
CA ASN A 111 -10.37 -13.04 9.77
C ASN A 111 -11.27 -11.78 9.91
N SER A 112 -12.60 -11.97 9.77
CA SER A 112 -13.60 -10.91 9.87
C SER A 112 -14.17 -10.75 11.29
N ASP A 113 -13.87 -11.67 12.21
CA ASP A 113 -14.22 -11.56 13.61
C ASP A 113 -13.35 -10.50 14.30
N SER A 114 -13.92 -9.79 15.27
CA SER A 114 -13.16 -8.81 16.07
C SER A 114 -12.20 -9.56 17.03
N ASP A 115 -10.91 -9.43 16.79
CA ASP A 115 -9.86 -9.89 17.69
C ASP A 115 -8.87 -8.74 17.99
N PRO A 116 -8.89 -8.17 19.21
CA PRO A 116 -8.00 -7.09 19.58
C PRO A 116 -6.52 -7.51 19.65
N THR A 117 -6.21 -8.81 19.58
CA THR A 117 -4.83 -9.33 19.57
C THR A 117 -4.33 -9.64 18.17
N PHE A 118 -5.19 -9.61 17.13
CA PHE A 118 -4.86 -9.97 15.75
C PHE A 118 -4.18 -11.34 15.65
N GLU A 119 -4.74 -12.37 16.34
CA GLU A 119 -4.16 -13.71 16.48
C GLU A 119 -2.70 -13.69 17.01
N GLY A 120 -2.34 -12.68 17.81
CA GLY A 120 -0.99 -12.47 18.34
C GLY A 120 0.01 -11.88 17.35
N GLY A 121 -0.45 -11.45 16.17
CA GLY A 121 0.34 -10.86 15.09
C GLY A 121 0.16 -9.34 14.96
N ALA A 122 0.33 -8.89 13.75
CA ALA A 122 0.07 -7.52 13.32
C ALA A 122 -0.87 -7.54 12.11
N PRO A 123 -1.86 -6.66 12.04
CA PRO A 123 -2.77 -6.57 10.89
C PRO A 123 -2.10 -5.84 9.72
N GLU A 124 -1.01 -6.41 9.22
CA GLU A 124 -0.21 -5.89 8.12
C GLU A 124 -0.30 -6.85 6.93
N PRO A 125 -0.66 -6.41 5.72
CA PRO A 125 -0.86 -7.26 4.56
C PRO A 125 0.50 -7.73 3.97
N LEU A 126 1.17 -8.61 4.70
CA LEU A 126 2.44 -9.22 4.33
C LEU A 126 2.33 -10.75 4.30
N PRO A 127 3.07 -11.45 3.42
CA PRO A 127 2.97 -12.91 3.25
C PRO A 127 3.10 -13.71 4.55
N LYS A 128 3.93 -13.26 5.49
CA LYS A 128 4.16 -13.93 6.78
C LYS A 128 2.91 -14.06 7.67
N TYR A 129 1.91 -13.22 7.44
CA TYR A 129 0.64 -13.22 8.19
C TYR A 129 -0.52 -13.87 7.43
N LEU A 130 -0.32 -14.32 6.17
CA LEU A 130 -1.37 -14.79 5.28
C LEU A 130 -1.45 -16.31 5.14
N SER A 131 -0.85 -17.08 6.04
CA SER A 131 -0.81 -18.55 5.94
C SER A 131 -2.21 -19.18 5.86
N LYS A 132 -3.17 -18.68 6.63
CA LYS A 132 -4.58 -19.10 6.62
C LYS A 132 -5.23 -18.83 5.27
N LEU A 133 -5.07 -17.60 4.73
CA LEU A 133 -5.58 -17.22 3.42
C LEU A 133 -4.99 -18.10 2.30
N PHE A 134 -3.67 -18.27 2.28
CA PHE A 134 -3.01 -19.12 1.28
C PHE A 134 -3.51 -20.56 1.35
N GLY A 135 -3.74 -21.10 2.56
CA GLY A 135 -4.30 -22.44 2.74
C GLY A 135 -5.69 -22.58 2.15
N VAL A 136 -6.59 -21.63 2.43
CA VAL A 136 -7.96 -21.63 1.91
C VAL A 136 -7.99 -21.49 0.39
N MET A 137 -7.18 -20.59 -0.17
CA MET A 137 -7.09 -20.41 -1.63
C MET A 137 -6.52 -21.63 -2.35
N LYS A 138 -5.48 -22.26 -1.81
CA LYS A 138 -4.93 -23.51 -2.36
C LYS A 138 -5.97 -24.63 -2.39
N ALA A 139 -6.66 -24.84 -1.27
CA ALA A 139 -7.72 -25.83 -1.18
C ALA A 139 -8.87 -25.56 -2.17
N HIS A 140 -9.22 -24.29 -2.40
CA HIS A 140 -10.20 -23.91 -3.40
C HIS A 140 -9.69 -24.21 -4.83
N ARG A 141 -8.44 -23.85 -5.14
CA ARG A 141 -7.82 -24.09 -6.45
C ARG A 141 -7.76 -25.59 -6.79
N GLU A 142 -7.46 -26.45 -5.83
CA GLU A 142 -7.46 -27.92 -6.02
C GLU A 142 -8.83 -28.47 -6.43
N GLN A 143 -9.91 -27.89 -5.89
CA GLN A 143 -11.29 -28.29 -6.20
C GLN A 143 -11.82 -27.62 -7.46
N ASN A 144 -11.35 -26.43 -7.80
CA ASN A 144 -11.82 -25.59 -8.89
C ASN A 144 -10.64 -25.06 -9.71
N PRO A 145 -9.96 -25.91 -10.49
CA PRO A 145 -8.67 -25.58 -11.12
C PRO A 145 -8.74 -24.46 -12.16
N ASN A 146 -9.91 -24.17 -12.70
CA ASN A 146 -10.10 -23.17 -13.76
C ASN A 146 -10.80 -21.89 -13.29
N ASP A 147 -11.13 -21.76 -12.00
CA ASP A 147 -11.82 -20.59 -11.49
C ASP A 147 -10.92 -19.35 -11.59
N LEU A 148 -11.48 -18.26 -12.10
CA LEU A 148 -10.89 -16.95 -11.91
C LEU A 148 -11.11 -16.57 -10.44
N MET A 149 -10.03 -16.41 -9.69
CA MET A 149 -10.13 -16.09 -8.27
C MET A 149 -9.10 -15.04 -7.86
N VAL A 150 -9.44 -14.30 -6.84
CA VAL A 150 -8.56 -13.29 -6.23
C VAL A 150 -8.82 -13.23 -4.73
N ALA A 151 -7.80 -12.93 -3.95
CA ALA A 151 -7.99 -12.43 -2.60
C ALA A 151 -7.52 -10.99 -2.49
N LEU A 152 -8.26 -10.21 -1.70
CA LEU A 152 -7.91 -8.86 -1.31
C LEU A 152 -7.62 -8.85 0.18
N VAL A 153 -6.52 -8.22 0.58
CA VAL A 153 -6.02 -8.20 1.95
C VAL A 153 -5.91 -6.76 2.42
N PHE A 154 -6.43 -6.48 3.61
CA PHE A 154 -6.47 -5.14 4.17
C PHE A 154 -5.65 -5.05 5.46
N ASP A 155 -5.14 -3.87 5.79
CA ASP A 155 -4.56 -3.64 7.10
C ASP A 155 -5.62 -3.28 8.16
N GLY A 156 -5.18 -3.10 9.41
CA GLY A 156 -6.08 -2.94 10.56
C GLY A 156 -7.07 -1.79 10.46
N ASP A 157 -6.71 -0.64 9.90
CA ASP A 157 -7.61 0.50 9.69
C ASP A 157 -8.08 0.67 8.24
N CYS A 158 -7.81 -0.33 7.38
CA CYS A 158 -8.28 -0.42 6.00
C CYS A 158 -7.83 0.75 5.11
N ASP A 159 -6.60 1.24 5.33
CA ASP A 159 -6.00 2.26 4.48
C ASP A 159 -4.92 1.69 3.54
N ARG A 160 -4.55 0.40 3.68
CA ARG A 160 -3.62 -0.33 2.82
C ARG A 160 -4.25 -1.59 2.24
N ILE A 161 -3.79 -1.94 1.03
CA ILE A 161 -4.24 -3.12 0.30
C ILE A 161 -3.06 -3.90 -0.27
N ALA A 162 -3.19 -5.22 -0.24
CA ALA A 162 -2.48 -6.17 -1.08
C ALA A 162 -3.47 -7.14 -1.71
N ALA A 163 -3.02 -7.97 -2.64
CA ALA A 163 -3.84 -9.02 -3.25
C ALA A 163 -3.07 -10.35 -3.31
N VAL A 164 -3.82 -11.41 -3.59
CA VAL A 164 -3.28 -12.72 -3.95
C VAL A 164 -3.97 -13.17 -5.22
N ASP A 165 -3.19 -13.53 -6.24
CA ASP A 165 -3.72 -13.98 -7.54
C ASP A 165 -4.27 -15.39 -7.51
N GLY A 166 -4.79 -15.85 -8.63
CA GLY A 166 -5.35 -17.19 -8.77
C GLY A 166 -4.34 -18.34 -8.64
N GLU A 167 -3.07 -18.08 -8.83
CA GLU A 167 -1.98 -19.03 -8.61
C GLU A 167 -1.43 -19.00 -7.16
N VAL A 168 -2.11 -18.23 -6.30
CA VAL A 168 -1.76 -18.03 -4.88
C VAL A 168 -0.41 -17.31 -4.71
N ASN A 169 -0.07 -16.41 -5.63
CA ASN A 169 1.07 -15.52 -5.48
C ASN A 169 0.65 -14.20 -4.80
N PHE A 170 1.46 -13.73 -3.88
CA PHE A 170 1.25 -12.44 -3.22
C PHE A 170 1.58 -11.27 -4.16
N LEU A 171 0.67 -10.31 -4.25
CA LEU A 171 0.79 -9.13 -5.09
C LEU A 171 0.75 -7.87 -4.22
N SER A 172 1.90 -7.21 -4.09
CA SER A 172 1.99 -5.94 -3.36
C SER A 172 1.45 -4.77 -4.18
N SER A 173 1.37 -3.59 -3.58
CA SER A 173 1.04 -2.34 -4.27
C SER A 173 1.97 -2.00 -5.44
N GLN A 174 3.21 -2.50 -5.44
CA GLN A 174 4.13 -2.36 -6.57
C GLN A 174 3.56 -2.98 -7.87
N ILE A 175 2.71 -4.00 -7.71
CA ILE A 175 2.00 -4.68 -8.80
C ILE A 175 0.61 -4.07 -9.02
N LEU A 176 -0.12 -3.75 -7.95
CA LEU A 176 -1.47 -3.21 -8.06
C LEU A 176 -1.51 -1.80 -8.66
N ILE A 177 -0.54 -0.93 -8.33
CA ILE A 177 -0.50 0.44 -8.84
C ILE A 177 -0.40 0.48 -10.37
N PRO A 178 0.53 -0.22 -11.05
CA PRO A 178 0.57 -0.30 -12.51
C PRO A 178 -0.74 -0.80 -13.14
N ILE A 179 -1.36 -1.84 -12.56
CA ILE A 179 -2.66 -2.38 -13.01
C ILE A 179 -3.75 -1.31 -12.91
N LEU A 180 -3.83 -0.60 -11.78
CA LEU A 180 -4.81 0.45 -11.56
C LEU A 180 -4.60 1.65 -12.50
N ILE A 181 -3.36 2.04 -12.79
CA ILE A 181 -3.07 3.11 -13.78
C ILE A 181 -3.60 2.70 -15.15
N ASP A 182 -3.27 1.50 -15.64
CA ASP A 182 -3.70 1.02 -16.95
C ASP A 182 -5.22 0.91 -17.02
N HIS A 183 -5.86 0.31 -16.01
CA HIS A 183 -7.30 0.13 -15.95
C HIS A 183 -8.05 1.46 -15.89
N LEU A 184 -7.74 2.32 -14.93
CA LEU A 184 -8.45 3.59 -14.71
C LEU A 184 -8.32 4.53 -15.91
N THR A 185 -7.16 4.54 -16.56
CA THR A 185 -6.95 5.34 -17.77
C THR A 185 -7.74 4.80 -18.96
N LYS A 186 -7.63 3.49 -19.25
CA LYS A 186 -8.27 2.89 -20.45
C LYS A 186 -9.78 2.77 -20.34
N ARG A 187 -10.27 2.34 -19.17
CA ARG A 187 -11.67 1.96 -19.00
C ARG A 187 -12.51 3.09 -18.44
N ARG A 188 -11.91 3.92 -17.58
CA ARG A 188 -12.60 5.02 -16.91
C ARG A 188 -12.30 6.38 -17.54
N GLY A 189 -11.28 6.46 -18.41
CA GLY A 189 -10.84 7.72 -19.02
C GLY A 189 -10.29 8.72 -18.01
N PHE A 190 -9.83 8.24 -16.83
CA PHE A 190 -9.26 9.11 -15.81
C PHE A 190 -7.92 9.67 -16.27
N THR A 191 -7.68 10.93 -15.93
CA THR A 191 -6.47 11.67 -16.29
C THR A 191 -5.91 12.35 -15.05
N GLY A 192 -4.66 12.78 -15.12
CA GLY A 192 -3.95 13.45 -14.04
C GLY A 192 -2.55 12.88 -13.84
N GLU A 193 -1.81 13.45 -12.92
CA GLU A 193 -0.48 12.94 -12.57
C GLU A 193 -0.59 11.60 -11.82
N ILE A 194 0.42 10.78 -11.98
CA ILE A 194 0.68 9.64 -11.08
C ILE A 194 1.68 10.10 -10.04
N VAL A 195 1.31 10.00 -8.77
CA VAL A 195 2.20 10.34 -7.65
C VAL A 195 2.70 9.06 -6.99
N LYS A 196 4.01 8.87 -6.94
CA LYS A 196 4.62 7.71 -6.29
C LYS A 196 5.72 8.13 -5.31
N THR A 197 5.94 7.33 -4.29
CA THR A 197 7.12 7.50 -3.44
C THR A 197 8.38 6.99 -4.14
N VAL A 198 9.55 7.48 -3.73
CA VAL A 198 10.85 7.08 -4.30
C VAL A 198 11.10 5.57 -4.19
N SER A 199 10.49 4.88 -3.22
CA SER A 199 10.53 3.41 -3.06
C SER A 199 9.60 2.66 -4.02
N GLY A 200 8.77 3.36 -4.78
CA GLY A 200 7.86 2.75 -5.76
C GLY A 200 8.60 2.16 -6.96
N SER A 201 8.03 1.11 -7.56
CA SER A 201 8.54 0.39 -8.73
C SER A 201 8.81 1.32 -9.92
N ASP A 202 9.83 1.00 -10.68
CA ASP A 202 10.14 1.66 -11.96
C ASP A 202 9.19 1.23 -13.10
N LEU A 203 8.39 0.18 -12.90
CA LEU A 203 7.31 -0.16 -13.81
C LEU A 203 6.20 0.90 -13.81
N ILE A 204 5.97 1.58 -12.66
CA ILE A 204 4.96 2.63 -12.54
C ILE A 204 5.14 3.75 -13.57
N PRO A 205 6.31 4.41 -13.67
CA PRO A 205 6.52 5.44 -14.69
C PRO A 205 6.46 4.90 -16.12
N LEU A 206 6.83 3.66 -16.36
CA LEU A 206 6.75 3.06 -17.69
C LEU A 206 5.30 2.83 -18.12
N VAL A 207 4.44 2.34 -17.21
CA VAL A 207 3.00 2.20 -17.49
C VAL A 207 2.34 3.57 -17.63
N ALA A 208 2.66 4.56 -16.79
CA ALA A 208 2.16 5.92 -16.94
C ALA A 208 2.52 6.51 -18.33
N LYS A 209 3.73 6.26 -18.81
CA LYS A 209 4.19 6.67 -20.15
C LYS A 209 3.36 6.04 -21.28
N LEU A 210 2.91 4.79 -21.16
CA LEU A 210 2.01 4.15 -22.16
C LEU A 210 0.70 4.95 -22.34
N HIS A 211 0.30 5.70 -21.31
CA HIS A 211 -0.92 6.49 -21.28
C HIS A 211 -0.69 8.00 -21.39
N ASN A 212 0.53 8.44 -21.66
CA ASN A 212 0.92 9.86 -21.71
C ASN A 212 0.65 10.61 -20.39
N LEU A 213 0.75 9.93 -19.25
CA LEU A 213 0.57 10.52 -17.93
C LEU A 213 1.93 10.95 -17.36
N SER A 214 1.95 12.08 -16.65
CA SER A 214 3.14 12.56 -15.94
C SER A 214 3.33 11.85 -14.60
N ILE A 215 4.58 11.79 -14.15
CA ILE A 215 4.96 11.23 -12.85
C ILE A 215 5.44 12.36 -11.95
N PHE A 216 4.98 12.34 -10.70
CA PHE A 216 5.54 13.14 -9.62
C PHE A 216 6.07 12.19 -8.53
N GLU A 217 7.37 12.25 -8.25
CA GLU A 217 8.03 11.41 -7.24
C GLU A 217 8.21 12.18 -5.94
N THR A 218 7.87 11.54 -4.80
CA THR A 218 7.93 12.12 -3.46
C THR A 218 8.86 11.34 -2.54
N PRO A 219 9.28 11.92 -1.40
CA PRO A 219 9.76 11.14 -0.27
C PRO A 219 8.75 10.09 0.17
N VAL A 220 9.19 9.09 0.96
CA VAL A 220 8.30 8.10 1.57
C VAL A 220 7.40 8.76 2.62
N GLY A 221 6.10 8.52 2.50
CA GLY A 221 5.08 9.05 3.41
C GLY A 221 3.89 9.63 2.66
N TYR A 222 2.71 9.10 2.95
CA TYR A 222 1.49 9.45 2.23
C TYR A 222 1.13 10.95 2.31
N LYS A 223 1.58 11.65 3.36
CA LYS A 223 1.38 13.11 3.49
C LYS A 223 1.87 13.88 2.25
N TYR A 224 2.98 13.49 1.65
CA TYR A 224 3.52 14.16 0.46
C TYR A 224 2.67 13.89 -0.78
N ILE A 225 2.07 12.70 -0.84
CA ILE A 225 1.09 12.36 -1.88
C ILE A 225 -0.19 13.19 -1.69
N ALA A 226 -0.71 13.27 -0.47
CA ALA A 226 -1.88 14.06 -0.14
C ALA A 226 -1.66 15.56 -0.43
N ASP A 227 -0.51 16.12 -0.08
CA ASP A 227 -0.14 17.50 -0.40
C ASP A 227 -0.14 17.74 -1.91
N ARG A 228 0.36 16.78 -2.70
CA ARG A 228 0.32 16.88 -4.16
C ARG A 228 -1.09 16.79 -4.71
N MET A 229 -1.95 15.91 -4.15
CA MET A 229 -3.37 15.82 -4.53
C MET A 229 -4.14 17.11 -4.28
N LEU A 230 -3.78 17.88 -3.25
CA LEU A 230 -4.37 19.19 -2.98
C LEU A 230 -3.85 20.28 -3.93
N ALA A 231 -2.65 20.11 -4.48
CA ALA A 231 -1.97 21.12 -5.29
C ALA A 231 -2.14 20.94 -6.81
N ALA A 232 -2.45 19.72 -7.29
CA ALA A 232 -2.51 19.40 -8.70
C ALA A 232 -3.57 18.33 -9.02
N PRO A 233 -4.06 18.25 -10.27
CA PRO A 233 -4.89 17.16 -10.72
C PRO A 233 -4.11 15.84 -10.71
N VAL A 234 -4.44 14.92 -9.80
CA VAL A 234 -3.83 13.60 -9.66
C VAL A 234 -4.84 12.54 -10.09
N LEU A 235 -4.40 11.54 -10.86
CA LEU A 235 -5.20 10.37 -11.13
C LEU A 235 -5.15 9.43 -9.92
N LEU A 236 -3.93 9.03 -9.55
CA LEU A 236 -3.65 8.08 -8.49
C LEU A 236 -2.34 8.43 -7.79
N GLY A 237 -2.31 8.29 -6.48
CA GLY A 237 -1.10 8.35 -5.68
C GLY A 237 -0.94 7.10 -4.83
N GLY A 238 0.29 6.54 -4.77
CA GLY A 238 0.50 5.30 -4.04
C GLY A 238 1.89 5.11 -3.48
N GLU A 239 1.93 4.31 -2.40
CA GLU A 239 3.13 3.89 -1.69
C GLU A 239 3.37 2.39 -1.84
N GLU A 240 4.62 1.97 -1.72
CA GLU A 240 5.00 0.55 -1.70
C GLU A 240 4.38 -0.23 -0.53
N SER A 241 4.02 0.47 0.53
CA SER A 241 3.43 -0.10 1.75
C SER A 241 1.96 -0.52 1.60
N GLY A 242 1.33 -0.27 0.44
CA GLY A 242 -0.06 -0.65 0.17
C GLY A 242 -1.06 0.52 0.21
N GLY A 243 -0.63 1.71 0.60
CA GLY A 243 -1.50 2.89 0.65
C GLY A 243 -1.72 3.48 -0.74
N ILE A 244 -2.95 3.49 -1.24
CA ILE A 244 -3.34 4.03 -2.55
C ILE A 244 -4.53 4.96 -2.38
N GLY A 245 -4.47 6.13 -3.02
CA GLY A 245 -5.55 7.10 -3.07
C GLY A 245 -5.75 7.68 -4.46
N TYR A 246 -6.84 8.36 -4.67
CA TYR A 246 -7.32 8.76 -5.99
C TYR A 246 -7.72 10.24 -6.00
N GLY A 247 -7.34 10.99 -7.01
CA GLY A 247 -7.68 12.40 -7.15
C GLY A 247 -9.19 12.68 -7.27
N THR A 248 -9.98 11.67 -7.60
CA THR A 248 -11.46 11.75 -7.63
C THR A 248 -12.10 11.44 -6.27
N HIS A 249 -11.29 11.25 -5.23
CA HIS A 249 -11.70 10.95 -3.87
C HIS A 249 -11.10 11.96 -2.88
N ILE A 250 -11.25 11.72 -1.58
CA ILE A 250 -10.54 12.53 -0.57
C ILE A 250 -9.02 12.31 -0.69
N PRO A 251 -8.17 13.29 -0.31
CA PRO A 251 -6.71 13.15 -0.38
C PRO A 251 -6.17 12.26 0.74
N GLU A 252 -6.66 11.03 0.77
CA GLU A 252 -6.27 9.99 1.72
C GLU A 252 -6.35 8.63 1.03
N ARG A 253 -5.68 7.63 1.62
CA ARG A 253 -5.70 6.23 1.20
C ARG A 253 -7.07 5.63 1.44
N ASP A 254 -7.52 4.79 0.51
CA ASP A 254 -8.77 4.04 0.64
C ASP A 254 -8.62 2.65 0.05
N ALA A 255 -8.47 1.66 0.92
CA ALA A 255 -8.22 0.30 0.49
C ALA A 255 -9.47 -0.39 -0.08
N LEU A 256 -10.68 -0.06 0.41
CA LEU A 256 -11.91 -0.62 -0.16
C LEU A 256 -12.21 -0.05 -1.54
N LEU A 257 -11.96 1.25 -1.78
CA LEU A 257 -12.07 1.82 -3.13
C LEU A 257 -11.04 1.17 -4.06
N SER A 258 -9.81 0.98 -3.58
CA SER A 258 -8.77 0.28 -4.33
C SER A 258 -9.17 -1.16 -4.66
N ALA A 259 -9.76 -1.87 -3.70
CA ALA A 259 -10.32 -3.20 -3.89
C ALA A 259 -11.36 -3.25 -5.01
N LEU A 260 -12.30 -2.32 -5.01
CA LEU A 260 -13.34 -2.24 -6.03
C LEU A 260 -12.76 -1.97 -7.43
N TYR A 261 -11.77 -1.08 -7.56
CA TYR A 261 -11.10 -0.84 -8.84
C TYR A 261 -10.26 -2.04 -9.30
N VAL A 262 -9.63 -2.77 -8.39
CA VAL A 262 -8.93 -4.04 -8.72
C VAL A 262 -9.93 -5.08 -9.23
N LEU A 263 -11.07 -5.24 -8.56
CA LEU A 263 -12.14 -6.16 -9.01
C LEU A 263 -12.70 -5.76 -10.36
N GLU A 264 -12.90 -4.46 -10.59
CA GLU A 264 -13.33 -3.94 -11.89
C GLU A 264 -12.31 -4.26 -12.98
N ALA A 265 -11.01 -4.14 -12.69
CA ALA A 265 -9.94 -4.50 -13.63
C ALA A 265 -9.99 -5.98 -14.02
N ILE A 266 -10.21 -6.88 -13.06
CA ILE A 266 -10.35 -8.31 -13.28
C ILE A 266 -11.60 -8.61 -14.12
N VAL A 267 -12.76 -8.13 -13.68
CA VAL A 267 -14.06 -8.40 -14.32
C VAL A 267 -14.11 -7.86 -15.76
N GLU A 268 -13.52 -6.69 -16.01
CA GLU A 268 -13.53 -6.09 -17.35
C GLU A 268 -12.49 -6.65 -18.30
N SER A 269 -11.35 -7.10 -17.80
CA SER A 269 -10.32 -7.73 -18.62
C SER A 269 -10.53 -9.22 -18.82
N GLY A 270 -11.19 -9.89 -17.87
CA GLY A 270 -11.30 -11.35 -17.81
C GLY A 270 -9.96 -12.01 -17.46
N LEU A 271 -8.97 -11.25 -17.00
CA LEU A 271 -7.63 -11.75 -16.69
C LEU A 271 -7.45 -11.94 -15.18
N ASP A 272 -6.69 -12.95 -14.81
CA ASP A 272 -6.07 -13.03 -13.49
C ASP A 272 -5.12 -11.85 -13.27
N LEU A 273 -4.93 -11.41 -12.02
CA LEU A 273 -4.05 -10.27 -11.72
C LEU A 273 -2.59 -10.52 -12.11
N GLY A 274 -2.11 -11.75 -11.92
CA GLY A 274 -0.76 -12.15 -12.34
C GLY A 274 -0.58 -12.05 -13.85
N ASP A 275 -1.60 -12.49 -14.64
CA ASP A 275 -1.60 -12.34 -16.09
C ASP A 275 -1.69 -10.89 -16.53
N TYR A 276 -2.53 -10.09 -15.87
CA TYR A 276 -2.62 -8.66 -16.15
C TYR A 276 -1.26 -7.98 -15.96
N TYR A 277 -0.58 -8.30 -14.85
CA TYR A 277 0.74 -7.75 -14.55
C TYR A 277 1.79 -8.17 -15.57
N ARG A 278 1.84 -9.47 -15.94
CA ARG A 278 2.75 -9.96 -17.00
C ARG A 278 2.54 -9.21 -18.33
N ASN A 279 1.28 -8.99 -18.71
CA ASN A 279 0.96 -8.21 -19.91
C ASN A 279 1.48 -6.77 -19.85
N LEU A 280 1.56 -6.13 -18.68
CA LEU A 280 2.14 -4.80 -18.53
C LEU A 280 3.66 -4.83 -18.63
N GLN A 281 4.31 -5.86 -18.07
CA GLN A 281 5.74 -6.07 -18.21
C GLN A 281 6.13 -6.26 -19.69
N ASP A 282 5.39 -7.10 -20.40
CA ASP A 282 5.61 -7.35 -21.84
C ASP A 282 5.46 -6.06 -22.66
N LYS A 283 4.40 -5.27 -22.41
CA LYS A 283 4.16 -4.01 -23.13
C LYS A 283 5.22 -2.94 -22.86
N THR A 284 5.79 -2.94 -21.66
CA THR A 284 6.83 -1.98 -21.29
C THR A 284 8.24 -2.47 -21.60
N GLY A 285 8.42 -3.77 -21.83
CA GLY A 285 9.72 -4.41 -21.97
C GLY A 285 10.52 -4.40 -20.65
N PHE A 286 9.83 -4.32 -19.50
CA PHE A 286 10.46 -4.20 -18.19
C PHE A 286 9.93 -5.25 -17.22
N ASN A 287 10.78 -6.20 -16.85
CA ASN A 287 10.49 -7.17 -15.80
C ASN A 287 10.79 -6.54 -14.44
N SER A 288 9.88 -6.71 -13.50
CA SER A 288 9.98 -6.17 -12.15
C SER A 288 9.67 -7.25 -11.13
N ALA A 289 10.64 -7.53 -10.28
CA ALA A 289 10.50 -8.25 -9.03
C ALA A 289 10.98 -7.32 -7.91
N TYR A 290 10.35 -7.38 -6.75
CA TYR A 290 10.59 -6.45 -5.66
C TYR A 290 10.53 -7.17 -4.31
N ASP A 291 11.43 -6.79 -3.40
CA ASP A 291 11.37 -7.19 -1.99
C ASP A 291 12.04 -6.13 -1.11
N ARG A 292 11.82 -6.23 0.21
CA ARG A 292 12.43 -5.35 1.21
C ARG A 292 12.87 -6.12 2.45
N ILE A 293 13.85 -5.55 3.15
CA ILE A 293 14.30 -5.99 4.49
C ILE A 293 14.24 -4.80 5.45
N ASP A 294 13.55 -4.96 6.57
CA ASP A 294 13.64 -4.07 7.70
C ASP A 294 14.69 -4.66 8.66
N LEU A 295 15.92 -4.12 8.63
CA LEU A 295 17.06 -4.60 9.38
C LEU A 295 17.20 -3.84 10.70
N PRO A 296 16.94 -4.46 11.87
CA PRO A 296 17.25 -3.85 13.16
C PRO A 296 18.75 -3.62 13.30
N LEU A 297 19.14 -2.43 13.71
CA LEU A 297 20.53 -2.07 14.03
C LEU A 297 20.73 -2.17 15.55
N ALA A 298 21.97 -2.38 15.97
CA ALA A 298 22.31 -2.53 17.39
C ALA A 298 22.00 -1.26 18.21
N SER A 299 22.14 -0.06 17.61
CA SER A 299 21.83 1.20 18.27
C SER A 299 21.69 2.37 17.29
N MET A 300 21.28 3.53 17.79
CA MET A 300 21.24 4.80 17.01
C MET A 300 22.65 5.28 16.62
N GLU A 301 23.70 4.93 17.39
CA GLU A 301 25.10 5.25 17.07
C GLU A 301 25.56 4.47 15.84
N VAL A 302 25.21 3.17 15.74
CA VAL A 302 25.50 2.35 14.54
C VAL A 302 24.80 2.95 13.34
N ARG A 303 23.52 3.32 13.48
CA ARG A 303 22.78 4.02 12.43
C ARG A 303 23.48 5.31 11.97
N ALA A 304 23.94 6.14 12.91
CA ALA A 304 24.64 7.39 12.61
C ALA A 304 25.97 7.16 11.85
N LYS A 305 26.73 6.13 12.26
CA LYS A 305 27.99 5.75 11.57
C LYS A 305 27.76 5.31 10.14
N LEU A 306 26.79 4.44 9.89
CA LEU A 306 26.45 3.99 8.53
C LEU A 306 26.01 5.17 7.65
N LEU A 307 25.21 6.09 8.20
CA LEU A 307 24.79 7.29 7.48
C LEU A 307 25.99 8.18 7.13
N GLU A 308 26.89 8.42 8.09
CA GLU A 308 28.12 9.20 7.88
C GLU A 308 29.04 8.55 6.84
N GLN A 309 29.15 7.22 6.88
CA GLN A 309 29.93 6.44 5.88
C GLN A 309 29.40 6.67 4.47
N LEU A 310 28.08 6.53 4.25
CA LEU A 310 27.47 6.77 2.93
C LEU A 310 27.61 8.22 2.46
N GLN A 311 27.64 9.19 3.38
CA GLN A 311 27.85 10.60 3.05
C GLN A 311 29.28 10.89 2.61
N LYS A 312 30.28 10.27 3.27
CA LYS A 312 31.70 10.49 2.98
C LYS A 312 32.18 9.65 1.79
N GLU A 313 31.72 8.42 1.71
CA GLU A 313 32.14 7.45 0.71
C GLU A 313 30.91 6.77 0.06
N PRO A 314 30.26 7.44 -0.93
CA PRO A 314 29.16 6.86 -1.65
C PRO A 314 29.57 5.54 -2.32
N LEU A 315 28.65 4.55 -2.27
CA LEU A 315 28.87 3.24 -2.87
C LEU A 315 29.09 3.36 -4.38
N LYS A 316 30.14 2.73 -4.91
CA LYS A 316 30.48 2.71 -6.33
C LYS A 316 30.12 1.38 -6.99
N GLU A 317 30.00 0.34 -6.19
CA GLU A 317 29.64 -1.01 -6.57
C GLU A 317 28.72 -1.63 -5.53
N ILE A 318 27.73 -2.40 -5.96
CA ILE A 318 26.75 -3.09 -5.13
C ILE A 318 26.52 -4.47 -5.74
N ALA A 319 26.73 -5.53 -4.96
CA ALA A 319 26.58 -6.93 -5.41
C ALA A 319 27.32 -7.22 -6.75
N GLY A 320 28.56 -6.71 -6.91
CA GLY A 320 29.36 -6.89 -8.11
C GLY A 320 28.93 -6.01 -9.31
N LEU A 321 27.96 -5.12 -9.15
CA LEU A 321 27.47 -4.24 -10.21
C LEU A 321 27.88 -2.79 -9.96
N ALA A 322 28.33 -2.12 -11.04
CA ALA A 322 28.66 -0.72 -10.97
C ALA A 322 27.42 0.15 -10.65
N VAL A 323 27.57 1.12 -9.77
CA VAL A 323 26.58 2.15 -9.51
C VAL A 323 26.61 3.19 -10.63
N THR A 324 25.46 3.41 -11.28
CA THR A 324 25.29 4.36 -12.38
C THR A 324 24.69 5.70 -11.95
N GLY A 325 24.12 5.76 -10.75
CA GLY A 325 23.55 6.98 -10.18
C GLY A 325 22.98 6.75 -8.78
N CYS A 326 22.74 7.84 -8.07
CA CYS A 326 22.12 7.82 -6.75
C CYS A 326 21.11 8.96 -6.62
N GLN A 327 19.88 8.64 -6.20
CA GLN A 327 18.83 9.60 -5.84
C GLN A 327 18.78 9.71 -4.32
N THR A 328 18.68 10.95 -3.80
CA THR A 328 18.71 11.24 -2.37
C THR A 328 17.47 11.98 -1.89
N ILE A 329 16.32 11.72 -2.52
CA ILE A 329 15.02 12.32 -2.14
C ILE A 329 14.63 11.91 -0.71
N ASP A 330 14.81 10.60 -0.38
CA ASP A 330 14.59 10.06 0.96
C ASP A 330 15.51 8.83 1.15
N GLY A 331 16.65 9.01 1.79
CA GLY A 331 17.71 8.01 1.84
C GLY A 331 18.56 7.98 0.56
N TYR A 332 19.07 6.82 0.20
CA TYR A 332 19.98 6.62 -0.92
C TYR A 332 19.42 5.53 -1.84
N LYS A 333 18.87 5.92 -2.99
CA LYS A 333 18.43 4.98 -4.03
C LYS A 333 19.49 4.90 -5.12
N TYR A 334 20.30 3.85 -5.07
CA TYR A 334 21.35 3.55 -6.02
C TYR A 334 20.79 2.85 -7.24
N ARG A 335 21.12 3.36 -8.43
CA ARG A 335 20.85 2.75 -9.74
C ARG A 335 22.03 1.90 -10.15
N LEU A 336 21.81 0.67 -10.59
CA LEU A 336 22.84 -0.27 -10.98
C LEU A 336 22.87 -0.47 -12.50
N ALA A 337 23.96 -1.04 -13.02
CA ALA A 337 24.21 -1.12 -14.46
C ALA A 337 23.23 -1.99 -15.26
N ASP A 338 22.48 -2.89 -14.59
CA ASP A 338 21.50 -3.79 -15.21
C ASP A 338 20.04 -3.34 -14.99
N ASN A 339 19.81 -2.04 -14.75
CA ASN A 339 18.52 -1.43 -14.42
C ASN A 339 17.92 -1.83 -13.06
N ARG A 340 18.63 -2.61 -12.25
CA ARG A 340 18.20 -2.86 -10.87
C ARG A 340 18.47 -1.62 -10.01
N TRP A 341 17.77 -1.50 -8.89
CA TRP A 341 18.09 -0.49 -7.90
C TRP A 341 18.04 -1.06 -6.47
N LEU A 342 18.88 -0.47 -5.61
CA LEU A 342 18.88 -0.66 -4.17
C LEU A 342 18.63 0.68 -3.49
N MET A 343 17.64 0.74 -2.58
CA MET A 343 17.42 1.91 -1.74
C MET A 343 17.77 1.58 -0.29
N ILE A 344 18.60 2.41 0.30
CA ILE A 344 19.00 2.35 1.71
C ILE A 344 18.37 3.54 2.43
N ARG A 345 17.44 3.27 3.35
CA ARG A 345 16.70 4.30 4.07
C ARG A 345 16.83 4.10 5.58
N PHE A 346 17.21 5.14 6.27
CA PHE A 346 17.36 5.14 7.73
C PHE A 346 16.06 5.60 8.39
N SER A 347 15.55 4.83 9.37
CA SER A 347 14.42 5.30 10.20
C SER A 347 14.83 6.55 10.97
N GLY A 348 13.93 7.54 11.05
CA GLY A 348 14.17 8.78 11.80
C GLY A 348 14.14 8.61 13.33
N THR A 349 13.40 7.60 13.81
CA THR A 349 13.04 7.44 15.23
C THR A 349 13.56 6.17 15.87
N GLU A 350 13.94 5.16 15.06
CA GLU A 350 14.31 3.82 15.53
C GLU A 350 15.65 3.41 14.92
N PRO A 351 16.42 2.54 15.57
CA PRO A 351 17.64 1.95 15.03
C PRO A 351 17.27 0.86 14.00
N VAL A 352 16.65 1.25 12.89
CA VAL A 352 16.22 0.37 11.81
C VAL A 352 16.73 0.93 10.49
N LEU A 353 17.32 0.06 9.68
CA LEU A 353 17.69 0.29 8.30
C LEU A 353 16.70 -0.44 7.40
N ARG A 354 16.06 0.29 6.50
CA ARG A 354 15.16 -0.28 5.52
C ARG A 354 15.86 -0.38 4.18
N LEU A 355 15.94 -1.59 3.68
CA LEU A 355 16.56 -1.94 2.42
C LEU A 355 15.47 -2.36 1.45
N TYR A 356 15.39 -1.69 0.30
CA TYR A 356 14.42 -1.96 -0.75
C TYR A 356 15.17 -2.27 -2.04
N CYS A 357 14.71 -3.26 -2.78
CA CYS A 357 15.34 -3.60 -4.05
C CYS A 357 14.30 -3.97 -5.11
N GLU A 358 14.54 -3.54 -6.34
CA GLU A 358 13.84 -4.00 -7.53
C GLU A 358 14.86 -4.46 -8.56
N ALA A 359 14.57 -5.59 -9.19
CA ALA A 359 15.36 -6.19 -10.25
C ALA A 359 14.48 -6.93 -11.25
N ALA A 360 15.05 -7.51 -12.30
CA ALA A 360 14.30 -8.29 -13.28
C ALA A 360 13.76 -9.61 -12.68
N THR A 361 14.45 -10.20 -11.70
CA THR A 361 14.04 -11.45 -11.05
C THR A 361 14.15 -11.36 -9.53
N LEU A 362 13.38 -12.18 -8.83
CA LEU A 362 13.41 -12.23 -7.37
C LEU A 362 14.76 -12.74 -6.84
N GLU A 363 15.45 -13.61 -7.59
CA GLU A 363 16.81 -14.06 -7.27
C GLU A 363 17.79 -12.87 -7.21
N GLN A 364 17.76 -12.01 -8.22
CA GLN A 364 18.59 -10.80 -8.27
C GLN A 364 18.25 -9.81 -7.13
N VAL A 365 16.98 -9.71 -6.77
CA VAL A 365 16.53 -8.91 -5.62
C VAL A 365 17.15 -9.44 -4.34
N HIS A 366 17.02 -10.74 -4.08
CA HIS A 366 17.53 -11.37 -2.86
C HIS A 366 19.07 -11.32 -2.78
N GLU A 367 19.78 -11.52 -3.90
CA GLU A 367 21.24 -11.32 -3.98
C GLU A 367 21.65 -9.91 -3.54
N THR A 368 20.98 -8.90 -4.08
CA THR A 368 21.26 -7.49 -3.77
C THR A 368 20.94 -7.13 -2.33
N LEU A 369 19.81 -7.61 -1.81
CA LEU A 369 19.42 -7.39 -0.42
C LEU A 369 20.34 -8.13 0.57
N ALA A 370 20.79 -9.33 0.24
CA ALA A 370 21.76 -10.08 1.06
C ALA A 370 23.11 -9.32 1.12
N TRP A 371 23.59 -8.82 0.00
CA TRP A 371 24.78 -7.95 -0.04
C TRP A 371 24.60 -6.70 0.83
N ALA A 372 23.47 -6.01 0.70
CA ALA A 372 23.18 -4.79 1.47
C ALA A 372 23.09 -5.04 2.97
N LYS A 373 22.53 -6.20 3.37
CA LYS A 373 22.49 -6.62 4.77
C LYS A 373 23.91 -6.86 5.30
N GLN A 374 24.74 -7.61 4.57
CA GLN A 374 26.13 -7.85 4.96
C GLN A 374 26.92 -6.54 5.09
N TRP A 375 26.81 -5.64 4.11
CA TRP A 375 27.43 -4.31 4.15
C TRP A 375 27.01 -3.50 5.40
N ALA A 376 25.76 -3.61 5.85
CA ALA A 376 25.27 -2.89 7.03
C ALA A 376 25.74 -3.53 8.36
N GLU A 377 26.14 -4.79 8.35
CA GLU A 377 26.64 -5.55 9.52
C GLU A 377 28.17 -5.47 9.70
N GLU A 378 28.92 -5.03 8.66
CA GLU A 378 30.37 -4.78 8.68
C GLU A 378 30.70 -3.39 9.28
#